data_2e614889c73a79b645c979c3542a7c52
#
_entry.id   2e614889c73a79b645c979c3542a7c52
#
_cell.length_a   1.000
_cell.length_b   1.000
_cell.length_c   1.000
_cell.angle_alpha   90.00
_cell.angle_beta   90.00
_cell.angle_gamma   90.00
#
_symmetry.space_group_name_H-M   'P 1'
#
loop_
_entity.id
_entity.type
_entity.pdbx_description
1 polymer ?
#
loop_
_entity_poly.entity_id
_entity_poly.type
_entity_poly.pdbx_seq_one_letter_code
_entity_poly.pdbx_strand_id
1 'polypeptide(L)'
;SYWEFKETVIPRIKALGYNTIQLMAVQEHPYYGSFGYQVSNFFAPSSRFGTPEELKELIDTAHREGLSVILDVVHSHSVSNEKEGLSAFDGSDHLYFHSGEKGQHPVWDSRCFDYGKQETLMFLFSNLKYWLTEFRFDGFRFDGVTSMCYWNHGLGVDFVEYAQYFDDNVDEDAVAYLTMANNLVRAVNPNAVTVAEDVSGMPGMAFPTKDGGIGFDFRMSMGIADYWMKTIKTLSDEHWGMGDIYFRMTDKRNEEQTISYVECHDQAMVGDKTLIFRMIDKEMYTSMSVLTPNLVVERGLALHKMIRLVTLTLASGGYLNFMGNEFGHPEWIDFPRADNGWSYLYARRQWNLVDDELLKYAGLNRFDRDMVHLVENEHLLDFRPEKVCDNNGDLVLAYQRGSCLLVFNFNPEKSFEDYEILCSKGTYKIALNSDSTLYNGFGNVDESTPFHTCRRASHDAVRLYLPSRTAIVLVRE
;
A
#
# COMPACT_ATOMS: atom_id res chain seq x y z
N SER A 1 18.25 11.94 -2.25
CA SER A 1 17.86 13.37 -2.13
C SER A 1 16.59 13.68 -2.88
N TYR A 2 15.95 14.81 -2.57
CA TYR A 2 14.77 15.31 -3.31
C TYR A 2 15.09 15.47 -4.80
N TRP A 3 16.29 15.99 -5.09
CA TRP A 3 16.78 16.14 -6.47
C TRP A 3 16.89 14.81 -7.20
N GLU A 4 17.57 13.81 -6.62
CA GLU A 4 17.73 12.50 -7.25
C GLU A 4 16.37 11.81 -7.46
N PHE A 5 15.45 11.90 -6.50
CA PHE A 5 14.11 11.37 -6.63
C PHE A 5 13.35 12.02 -7.80
N LYS A 6 13.41 13.34 -7.89
CA LYS A 6 12.83 14.11 -8.99
C LYS A 6 13.33 13.65 -10.35
N GLU A 7 14.65 13.53 -10.51
CA GLU A 7 15.28 13.23 -11.82
C GLU A 7 15.15 11.75 -12.21
N THR A 8 15.19 10.83 -11.25
CA THR A 8 15.34 9.41 -11.56
C THR A 8 14.11 8.56 -11.22
N VAL A 9 13.31 8.94 -10.23
CA VAL A 9 12.21 8.12 -9.73
C VAL A 9 10.86 8.57 -10.28
N ILE A 10 10.59 9.88 -10.35
CA ILE A 10 9.34 10.40 -10.93
C ILE A 10 9.08 9.85 -12.35
N PRO A 11 10.05 9.83 -13.28
CA PRO A 11 9.84 9.25 -14.59
C PRO A 11 9.48 7.77 -14.57
N ARG A 12 10.04 6.99 -13.62
CA ARG A 12 9.70 5.57 -13.43
C ARG A 12 8.27 5.38 -12.95
N ILE A 13 7.86 6.16 -11.93
CA ILE A 13 6.49 6.14 -11.39
C ILE A 13 5.48 6.43 -12.50
N LYS A 14 5.75 7.47 -13.29
CA LYS A 14 4.91 7.86 -14.44
C LYS A 14 4.81 6.74 -15.48
N ALA A 15 5.95 6.14 -15.84
CA ALA A 15 5.99 5.05 -16.83
C ALA A 15 5.21 3.80 -16.36
N LEU A 16 5.17 3.54 -15.06
CA LEU A 16 4.39 2.44 -14.48
C LEU A 16 2.88 2.71 -14.42
N GLY A 17 2.44 3.96 -14.63
CA GLY A 17 1.02 4.31 -14.65
C GLY A 17 0.43 4.68 -13.28
N TYR A 18 1.24 4.77 -12.22
CA TYR A 18 0.77 5.30 -10.93
C TYR A 18 0.42 6.79 -11.06
N ASN A 19 -0.56 7.23 -10.30
CA ASN A 19 -1.08 8.60 -10.37
C ASN A 19 -0.79 9.45 -9.13
N THR A 20 -0.29 8.81 -8.05
CA THR A 20 -0.04 9.51 -6.78
C THR A 20 1.27 9.02 -6.15
N ILE A 21 2.05 9.95 -5.64
CA ILE A 21 3.25 9.69 -4.83
C ILE A 21 2.88 9.94 -3.37
N GLN A 22 3.03 8.94 -2.51
CA GLN A 22 3.00 9.11 -1.06
C GLN A 22 4.43 9.20 -0.56
N LEU A 23 4.85 10.38 -0.14
CA LEU A 23 6.14 10.53 0.54
C LEU A 23 6.01 10.10 2.00
N MET A 24 6.88 9.20 2.43
CA MET A 24 7.03 8.88 3.86
C MET A 24 7.33 10.17 4.65
N ALA A 25 7.29 10.11 5.98
CA ALA A 25 7.48 11.27 6.85
C ALA A 25 8.79 12.01 6.52
N VAL A 26 8.70 13.10 5.76
CA VAL A 26 9.84 13.96 5.37
C VAL A 26 9.99 15.18 6.26
N GLN A 27 9.20 15.31 7.32
CA GLN A 27 9.38 16.35 8.34
C GLN A 27 10.71 16.16 9.07
N GLU A 28 11.32 17.26 9.56
CA GLU A 28 12.64 17.17 10.19
C GLU A 28 12.60 16.31 11.46
N HIS A 29 13.60 15.45 11.59
CA HIS A 29 13.72 14.47 12.65
C HIS A 29 15.19 14.25 13.06
N PRO A 30 15.50 14.07 14.35
CA PRO A 30 16.89 13.96 14.82
C PRO A 30 17.50 12.59 14.52
N TYR A 31 16.69 11.54 14.53
CA TYR A 31 17.16 10.17 14.39
C TYR A 31 16.79 9.58 13.03
N TYR A 32 17.77 9.36 12.17
CA TYR A 32 17.59 8.83 10.82
C TYR A 32 16.91 7.46 10.79
N GLY A 33 17.22 6.59 11.75
CA GLY A 33 16.62 5.27 11.87
C GLY A 33 15.12 5.26 12.28
N SER A 34 14.54 6.42 12.58
CA SER A 34 13.08 6.56 12.78
C SER A 34 12.29 6.63 11.49
N PHE A 35 12.94 6.64 10.34
CA PHE A 35 12.32 6.78 9.03
C PHE A 35 11.50 8.06 8.83
N GLY A 36 11.72 9.06 9.70
CA GLY A 36 10.97 10.31 9.75
C GLY A 36 9.79 10.31 10.73
N TYR A 37 9.51 9.20 11.42
CA TYR A 37 8.37 9.10 12.34
C TYR A 37 8.65 9.60 13.77
N GLN A 38 9.86 10.08 14.05
CA GLN A 38 10.21 10.79 15.30
C GLN A 38 10.43 12.28 15.00
N VAL A 39 9.33 12.96 14.66
CA VAL A 39 9.36 14.36 14.20
C VAL A 39 9.80 15.29 15.32
N SER A 40 10.78 16.16 15.02
CA SER A 40 11.24 17.22 15.89
C SER A 40 10.79 18.61 15.45
N ASN A 41 10.71 18.85 14.14
CA ASN A 41 10.22 20.11 13.60
C ASN A 41 9.16 19.87 12.51
N PHE A 42 7.94 20.20 12.84
CA PHE A 42 6.75 19.95 12.01
C PHE A 42 6.65 20.87 10.80
N PHE A 43 7.31 22.05 10.81
CA PHE A 43 7.24 23.06 9.74
C PHE A 43 8.48 23.10 8.85
N ALA A 44 9.37 22.12 8.98
CA ALA A 44 10.55 22.03 8.14
C ALA A 44 10.65 20.66 7.47
N PRO A 45 10.96 20.58 6.17
CA PRO A 45 11.38 19.33 5.54
C PRO A 45 12.73 18.91 6.05
N SER A 46 12.98 17.61 6.09
CA SER A 46 14.27 17.08 6.56
C SER A 46 15.42 17.54 5.68
N SER A 47 16.39 18.17 6.33
CA SER A 47 17.62 18.66 5.70
C SER A 47 18.52 17.53 5.17
N ARG A 48 18.29 16.28 5.60
CA ARG A 48 19.02 15.10 5.11
C ARG A 48 18.79 14.81 3.64
N PHE A 49 17.64 15.21 3.10
CA PHE A 49 17.25 14.88 1.74
C PHE A 49 17.41 16.04 0.76
N GLY A 50 17.73 17.23 1.26
CA GLY A 50 17.92 18.43 0.45
C GLY A 50 17.31 19.68 1.08
N THR A 51 17.14 20.72 0.28
CA THR A 51 16.56 22.00 0.71
C THR A 51 15.04 22.02 0.57
N PRO A 52 14.34 22.96 1.26
CA PRO A 52 12.92 23.17 1.05
C PRO A 52 12.55 23.48 -0.42
N GLU A 53 13.41 24.22 -1.12
CA GLU A 53 13.23 24.56 -2.53
C GLU A 53 13.29 23.31 -3.41
N GLU A 54 14.21 22.39 -3.14
CA GLU A 54 14.32 21.12 -3.87
C GLU A 54 13.08 20.22 -3.65
N LEU A 55 12.50 20.23 -2.44
CA LEU A 55 11.23 19.54 -2.19
C LEU A 55 10.07 20.19 -2.96
N LYS A 56 9.99 21.52 -2.98
CA LYS A 56 8.98 22.25 -3.79
C LYS A 56 9.14 21.94 -5.27
N GLU A 57 10.37 21.88 -5.76
CA GLU A 57 10.66 21.54 -7.16
C GLU A 57 10.31 20.08 -7.50
N LEU A 58 10.50 19.14 -6.56
CA LEU A 58 10.05 17.75 -6.69
C LEU A 58 8.53 17.70 -6.89
N ILE A 59 7.78 18.38 -6.02
CA ILE A 59 6.30 18.42 -6.08
C ILE A 59 5.83 19.08 -7.38
N ASP A 60 6.42 20.22 -7.77
CA ASP A 60 6.08 20.89 -9.02
C ASP A 60 6.36 20.02 -10.25
N THR A 61 7.47 19.25 -10.22
CA THR A 61 7.79 18.30 -11.29
C THR A 61 6.77 17.15 -11.34
N ALA A 62 6.40 16.60 -10.18
CA ALA A 62 5.36 15.57 -10.12
C ALA A 62 4.03 16.08 -10.71
N HIS A 63 3.62 17.30 -10.37
CA HIS A 63 2.41 17.92 -10.91
C HIS A 63 2.49 18.13 -12.44
N ARG A 64 3.63 18.56 -12.97
CA ARG A 64 3.83 18.68 -14.43
C ARG A 64 3.71 17.32 -15.15
N GLU A 65 4.10 16.24 -14.48
CA GLU A 65 3.94 14.88 -15.00
C GLU A 65 2.52 14.31 -14.75
N GLY A 66 1.62 15.07 -14.13
CA GLY A 66 0.25 14.66 -13.83
C GLY A 66 0.14 13.72 -12.62
N LEU A 67 1.11 13.77 -11.71
CA LEU A 67 1.13 12.99 -10.47
C LEU A 67 0.75 13.88 -9.29
N SER A 68 -0.14 13.39 -8.44
CA SER A 68 -0.40 13.99 -7.13
C SER A 68 0.68 13.59 -6.13
N VAL A 69 0.93 14.45 -5.13
CA VAL A 69 1.88 14.15 -4.06
C VAL A 69 1.21 14.33 -2.70
N ILE A 70 1.11 13.26 -1.91
CA ILE A 70 0.61 13.31 -0.54
C ILE A 70 1.74 13.13 0.46
N LEU A 71 1.61 13.78 1.62
CA LEU A 71 2.58 13.73 2.70
C LEU A 71 2.09 12.81 3.81
N ASP A 72 2.98 11.98 4.31
CA ASP A 72 2.78 11.24 5.54
C ASP A 72 3.01 12.17 6.73
N VAL A 73 1.95 12.51 7.46
CA VAL A 73 2.00 13.42 8.62
C VAL A 73 1.89 12.65 9.93
N VAL A 74 2.82 12.92 10.83
CA VAL A 74 2.88 12.31 12.15
C VAL A 74 2.24 13.28 13.14
N HIS A 75 0.92 13.24 13.27
CA HIS A 75 0.17 14.03 14.26
C HIS A 75 -0.28 13.17 15.46
N SER A 76 0.08 11.90 15.46
CA SER A 76 -0.15 10.98 16.57
C SER A 76 0.80 11.21 17.74
N HIS A 77 2.03 11.66 17.46
CA HIS A 77 3.07 11.83 18.48
C HIS A 77 4.18 12.78 18.01
N SER A 78 5.11 13.07 18.90
CA SER A 78 6.36 13.82 18.64
C SER A 78 7.52 13.14 19.32
N VAL A 79 8.73 13.37 18.83
CA VAL A 79 9.95 12.88 19.48
C VAL A 79 10.03 13.35 20.95
N SER A 80 10.54 12.50 21.84
CA SER A 80 10.74 12.85 23.26
C SER A 80 11.97 13.73 23.50
N ASN A 81 12.79 14.01 22.47
CA ASN A 81 14.00 14.82 22.57
C ASN A 81 13.67 16.26 22.97
N GLU A 82 14.23 16.71 24.12
CA GLU A 82 14.01 18.05 24.68
C GLU A 82 14.86 19.15 23.97
N LYS A 83 15.96 18.78 23.32
CA LYS A 83 16.88 19.75 22.73
C LYS A 83 16.52 20.12 21.28
N GLU A 84 15.94 19.18 20.56
CA GLU A 84 15.68 19.33 19.12
C GLU A 84 14.19 19.21 18.78
N GLY A 85 13.33 18.98 19.79
CA GLY A 85 11.89 18.77 19.61
C GLY A 85 11.02 19.74 20.42
N LEU A 86 9.74 19.39 20.51
CA LEU A 86 8.73 20.18 21.22
C LEU A 86 8.60 19.81 22.70
N SER A 87 9.29 18.78 23.18
CA SER A 87 9.05 18.12 24.47
C SER A 87 9.17 19.05 25.68
N ALA A 88 10.06 20.05 25.61
CA ALA A 88 10.22 21.08 26.65
C ALA A 88 10.32 22.48 26.03
N PHE A 89 9.52 22.78 25.00
CA PHE A 89 9.65 23.97 24.16
C PHE A 89 9.50 25.29 24.94
N ASP A 90 8.62 25.34 25.93
CA ASP A 90 8.42 26.51 26.81
C ASP A 90 9.04 26.32 28.20
N GLY A 91 9.82 25.23 28.40
CA GLY A 91 10.38 24.84 29.68
C GLY A 91 9.47 23.95 30.52
N SER A 92 8.23 23.71 30.07
CA SER A 92 7.34 22.69 30.65
C SER A 92 7.30 21.45 29.75
N ASP A 93 6.79 20.34 30.30
CA ASP A 93 6.62 19.08 29.57
C ASP A 93 5.23 18.93 28.94
N HIS A 94 4.38 19.95 29.03
CA HIS A 94 2.96 19.82 28.72
C HIS A 94 2.37 20.98 27.89
N LEU A 95 3.17 21.80 27.22
CA LEU A 95 2.63 22.86 26.35
C LEU A 95 1.68 22.28 25.30
N TYR A 96 2.14 21.31 24.54
CA TYR A 96 1.37 20.63 23.48
C TYR A 96 0.89 19.24 23.87
N PHE A 97 1.41 18.69 24.96
CA PHE A 97 1.26 17.29 25.36
C PHE A 97 0.44 17.13 26.62
N HIS A 98 -0.05 15.91 26.86
CA HIS A 98 -0.57 15.56 28.17
C HIS A 98 0.53 15.58 29.23
N SER A 99 0.16 15.90 30.47
CA SER A 99 1.09 15.87 31.61
C SER A 99 1.36 14.44 32.08
N GLY A 100 2.56 14.19 32.59
CA GLY A 100 2.93 12.93 33.23
C GLY A 100 2.91 11.73 32.29
N GLU A 101 2.53 10.56 32.81
CA GLU A 101 2.53 9.30 32.05
C GLU A 101 1.62 9.32 30.81
N LYS A 102 0.48 9.99 30.89
CA LYS A 102 -0.45 10.13 29.75
C LYS A 102 0.18 10.84 28.56
N GLY A 103 1.18 11.69 28.79
CA GLY A 103 1.93 12.39 27.75
C GLY A 103 3.09 11.59 27.18
N GLN A 104 3.25 10.32 27.54
CA GLN A 104 4.32 9.45 27.05
C GLN A 104 3.72 8.25 26.34
N HIS A 105 4.17 7.98 25.09
CA HIS A 105 3.76 6.76 24.40
C HIS A 105 4.54 5.56 24.95
N PRO A 106 3.87 4.48 25.42
CA PRO A 106 4.52 3.42 26.19
C PRO A 106 5.51 2.57 25.37
N VAL A 107 5.40 2.60 24.03
CA VAL A 107 6.21 1.73 23.14
C VAL A 107 7.13 2.54 22.24
N TRP A 108 6.74 3.76 21.82
CA TRP A 108 7.45 4.49 20.76
C TRP A 108 8.48 5.51 21.25
N ASP A 109 8.72 5.59 22.57
CA ASP A 109 9.61 6.61 23.16
C ASP A 109 9.30 8.02 22.63
N SER A 110 8.04 8.41 22.67
CA SER A 110 7.53 9.64 22.10
C SER A 110 6.52 10.34 22.98
N ARG A 111 6.21 11.60 22.66
CA ARG A 111 5.24 12.42 23.39
C ARG A 111 3.88 12.36 22.70
N CYS A 112 2.81 12.20 23.51
CA CYS A 112 1.42 12.18 23.04
C CYS A 112 0.79 13.58 23.14
N PHE A 113 0.27 14.09 22.03
CA PHE A 113 -0.41 15.37 21.98
C PHE A 113 -1.69 15.37 22.81
N ASP A 114 -1.98 16.53 23.42
CA ASP A 114 -3.25 16.80 24.09
C ASP A 114 -4.15 17.57 23.13
N TYR A 115 -5.03 16.85 22.43
CA TYR A 115 -5.91 17.42 21.41
C TYR A 115 -7.05 18.27 22.01
N GLY A 116 -7.23 18.28 23.33
CA GLY A 116 -8.15 19.19 24.02
C GLY A 116 -7.59 20.60 24.21
N LYS A 117 -6.28 20.82 23.96
CA LYS A 117 -5.65 22.14 24.11
C LYS A 117 -5.74 22.98 22.85
N GLN A 118 -6.09 24.25 23.03
CA GLN A 118 -6.17 25.20 21.91
C GLN A 118 -4.81 25.39 21.23
N GLU A 119 -3.72 25.44 22.00
CA GLU A 119 -2.36 25.57 21.49
C GLU A 119 -1.97 24.40 20.57
N THR A 120 -2.29 23.18 20.98
CA THR A 120 -2.07 21.97 20.19
C THR A 120 -2.90 22.00 18.90
N LEU A 121 -4.18 22.29 19.00
CA LEU A 121 -5.07 22.40 17.83
C LEU A 121 -4.58 23.44 16.83
N MET A 122 -4.23 24.64 17.32
CA MET A 122 -3.71 25.73 16.45
C MET A 122 -2.40 25.33 15.78
N PHE A 123 -1.51 24.65 16.51
CA PHE A 123 -0.24 24.17 15.97
C PHE A 123 -0.45 23.14 14.86
N LEU A 124 -1.24 22.09 15.13
CA LEU A 124 -1.45 20.99 14.18
C LEU A 124 -2.28 21.44 12.94
N PHE A 125 -3.31 22.26 13.11
CA PHE A 125 -4.07 22.83 12.00
C PHE A 125 -3.23 23.76 11.13
N SER A 126 -2.39 24.59 11.75
CA SER A 126 -1.46 25.44 11.02
C SER A 126 -0.45 24.62 10.24
N ASN A 127 -0.03 23.48 10.77
CA ASN A 127 0.87 22.57 10.10
C ASN A 127 0.24 21.96 8.83
N LEU A 128 -0.98 21.45 8.89
CA LEU A 128 -1.69 20.96 7.70
C LEU A 128 -1.84 22.05 6.64
N LYS A 129 -2.28 23.25 7.05
CA LYS A 129 -2.41 24.38 6.12
C LYS A 129 -1.07 24.74 5.50
N TYR A 130 0.00 24.78 6.27
CA TYR A 130 1.35 25.09 5.80
C TYR A 130 1.80 24.16 4.67
N TRP A 131 1.69 22.85 4.86
CA TRP A 131 2.09 21.88 3.84
C TRP A 131 1.23 21.97 2.58
N LEU A 132 -0.07 22.25 2.71
CA LEU A 132 -0.96 22.43 1.56
C LEU A 132 -0.67 23.72 0.79
N THR A 133 -0.33 24.83 1.49
CA THR A 133 -0.20 26.14 0.85
C THR A 133 1.22 26.49 0.42
N GLU A 134 2.23 26.17 1.26
CA GLU A 134 3.62 26.49 0.99
C GLU A 134 4.33 25.47 0.09
N PHE A 135 4.00 24.18 0.25
CA PHE A 135 4.59 23.11 -0.54
C PHE A 135 3.64 22.55 -1.60
N ARG A 136 2.34 22.86 -1.50
CA ARG A 136 1.30 22.40 -2.43
C ARG A 136 1.16 20.88 -2.49
N PHE A 137 1.26 20.21 -1.35
CA PHE A 137 0.86 18.82 -1.28
C PHE A 137 -0.63 18.65 -1.62
N ASP A 138 -0.98 17.53 -2.24
CA ASP A 138 -2.35 17.21 -2.66
C ASP A 138 -3.12 16.44 -1.58
N GLY A 139 -2.57 16.32 -0.39
CA GLY A 139 -3.22 15.67 0.74
C GLY A 139 -2.24 15.01 1.70
N PHE A 140 -2.81 14.14 2.53
CA PHE A 140 -2.06 13.54 3.64
C PHE A 140 -2.44 12.07 3.88
N ARG A 141 -1.45 11.27 4.28
CA ARG A 141 -1.68 10.06 5.07
C ARG A 141 -1.40 10.41 6.52
N PHE A 142 -2.35 10.16 7.42
CA PHE A 142 -2.19 10.35 8.85
C PHE A 142 -1.66 9.08 9.49
N ASP A 143 -0.46 9.19 10.08
CA ASP A 143 0.21 8.12 10.78
C ASP A 143 -0.40 7.84 12.14
N GLY A 144 -0.52 6.55 12.50
CA GLY A 144 -0.89 6.11 13.83
C GLY A 144 -2.27 6.56 14.32
N VAL A 145 -3.28 6.65 13.45
CA VAL A 145 -4.62 7.12 13.81
C VAL A 145 -5.25 6.28 14.92
N THR A 146 -5.06 4.96 14.93
CA THR A 146 -5.50 4.11 16.04
C THR A 146 -4.88 4.57 17.38
N SER A 147 -3.59 4.88 17.38
CA SER A 147 -2.91 5.38 18.58
C SER A 147 -3.45 6.72 19.06
N MET A 148 -3.97 7.56 18.15
CA MET A 148 -4.62 8.82 18.51
C MET A 148 -6.00 8.59 19.15
N CYS A 149 -6.80 7.72 18.54
CA CYS A 149 -8.21 7.54 18.90
C CYS A 149 -8.43 6.81 20.24
N TYR A 150 -7.42 6.16 20.80
CA TYR A 150 -7.59 5.33 22.02
C TYR A 150 -6.51 5.59 23.07
N TRP A 151 -6.94 5.69 24.34
CA TRP A 151 -6.03 5.92 25.47
C TRP A 151 -5.02 4.79 25.68
N ASN A 152 -5.38 3.55 25.31
CA ASN A 152 -4.46 2.41 25.32
C ASN A 152 -3.63 2.31 24.02
N HIS A 153 -3.74 3.30 23.10
CA HIS A 153 -3.05 3.34 21.81
C HIS A 153 -3.33 2.14 20.88
N GLY A 154 -4.41 1.38 21.13
CA GLY A 154 -4.69 0.13 20.43
C GLY A 154 -3.73 -1.02 20.74
N LEU A 155 -2.87 -0.88 21.77
CA LEU A 155 -1.85 -1.87 22.11
C LEU A 155 -2.45 -3.07 22.83
N GLY A 156 -2.23 -4.26 22.27
CA GLY A 156 -2.67 -5.53 22.87
C GLY A 156 -4.19 -5.72 22.93
N VAL A 157 -4.93 -4.98 22.11
CA VAL A 157 -6.40 -5.05 22.05
C VAL A 157 -6.84 -5.51 20.67
N ASP A 158 -7.68 -6.54 20.63
CA ASP A 158 -8.44 -6.92 19.45
C ASP A 158 -9.82 -6.25 19.52
N PHE A 159 -10.16 -5.46 18.52
CA PHE A 159 -11.46 -4.79 18.41
C PHE A 159 -12.49 -5.80 17.84
N VAL A 160 -13.07 -6.59 18.72
CA VAL A 160 -14.01 -7.68 18.36
C VAL A 160 -15.47 -7.36 18.67
N GLU A 161 -15.71 -6.33 19.49
CA GLU A 161 -17.05 -5.89 19.88
C GLU A 161 -17.29 -4.44 19.49
N TYR A 162 -18.49 -4.16 18.98
CA TYR A 162 -18.86 -2.82 18.49
C TYR A 162 -18.80 -1.76 19.61
N ALA A 163 -19.04 -2.14 20.87
CA ALA A 163 -18.98 -1.24 22.02
C ALA A 163 -17.56 -0.67 22.24
N GLN A 164 -16.50 -1.40 21.88
CA GLN A 164 -15.10 -0.97 22.07
C GLN A 164 -14.74 0.28 21.24
N TYR A 165 -15.51 0.61 20.21
CA TYR A 165 -15.32 1.83 19.42
C TYR A 165 -15.89 3.09 20.07
N PHE A 166 -16.63 2.96 21.20
CA PHE A 166 -17.37 4.06 21.82
C PHE A 166 -17.35 4.01 23.35
N ASP A 167 -16.42 3.25 23.94
CA ASP A 167 -16.24 3.15 25.38
C ASP A 167 -15.33 4.26 25.92
N ASP A 168 -15.11 4.26 27.24
CA ASP A 168 -14.27 5.25 27.94
C ASP A 168 -12.78 5.23 27.53
N ASN A 169 -12.35 4.26 26.71
CA ASN A 169 -11.00 4.19 26.16
C ASN A 169 -10.81 5.07 24.91
N VAL A 170 -11.89 5.60 24.36
CA VAL A 170 -11.80 6.49 23.19
C VAL A 170 -11.37 7.88 23.62
N ASP A 171 -10.38 8.45 22.93
CA ASP A 171 -10.02 9.86 23.03
C ASP A 171 -10.94 10.70 22.12
N GLU A 172 -12.02 11.23 22.70
CA GLU A 172 -12.99 12.05 21.97
C GLU A 172 -12.38 13.33 21.42
N ASP A 173 -11.38 13.92 22.07
CA ASP A 173 -10.69 15.13 21.61
C ASP A 173 -9.86 14.82 20.37
N ALA A 174 -9.21 13.65 20.30
CA ALA A 174 -8.49 13.19 19.12
C ALA A 174 -9.44 12.93 17.94
N VAL A 175 -10.58 12.29 18.17
CA VAL A 175 -11.62 12.07 17.15
C VAL A 175 -12.16 13.41 16.62
N ALA A 176 -12.42 14.36 17.52
CA ALA A 176 -12.85 15.72 17.15
C ALA A 176 -11.77 16.44 16.34
N TYR A 177 -10.50 16.35 16.77
CA TYR A 177 -9.37 16.91 16.03
C TYR A 177 -9.30 16.34 14.60
N LEU A 178 -9.34 15.02 14.42
CA LEU A 178 -9.28 14.37 13.09
C LEU A 178 -10.44 14.82 12.20
N THR A 179 -11.65 14.94 12.76
CA THR A 179 -12.83 15.43 12.04
C THR A 179 -12.64 16.88 11.56
N MET A 180 -12.14 17.75 12.44
CA MET A 180 -11.85 19.14 12.11
C MET A 180 -10.69 19.26 11.11
N ALA A 181 -9.65 18.42 11.24
CA ALA A 181 -8.51 18.36 10.34
C ALA A 181 -8.94 18.02 8.91
N ASN A 182 -9.78 17.01 8.73
CA ASN A 182 -10.35 16.66 7.42
C ASN A 182 -11.18 17.82 6.82
N ASN A 183 -11.98 18.49 7.63
CA ASN A 183 -12.75 19.65 7.18
C ASN A 183 -11.84 20.83 6.78
N LEU A 184 -10.77 21.09 7.55
CA LEU A 184 -9.78 22.11 7.23
C LEU A 184 -9.07 21.81 5.92
N VAL A 185 -8.61 20.58 5.73
CA VAL A 185 -7.92 20.14 4.50
C VAL A 185 -8.80 20.44 3.28
N ARG A 186 -10.08 20.07 3.33
CA ARG A 186 -11.04 20.34 2.23
C ARG A 186 -11.36 21.82 2.06
N ALA A 187 -11.37 22.58 3.14
CA ALA A 187 -11.59 24.02 3.06
C ALA A 187 -10.41 24.75 2.40
N VAL A 188 -9.18 24.26 2.60
CA VAL A 188 -7.96 24.81 1.99
C VAL A 188 -7.81 24.35 0.54
N ASN A 189 -7.98 23.05 0.31
CA ASN A 189 -7.93 22.45 -1.02
C ASN A 189 -9.05 21.40 -1.17
N PRO A 190 -10.14 21.72 -1.89
CA PRO A 190 -11.27 20.79 -2.07
C PRO A 190 -10.93 19.48 -2.78
N ASN A 191 -9.81 19.43 -3.50
CA ASN A 191 -9.34 18.24 -4.21
C ASN A 191 -8.30 17.44 -3.39
N ALA A 192 -7.91 17.89 -2.20
CA ALA A 192 -6.96 17.19 -1.38
C ALA A 192 -7.55 15.88 -0.85
N VAL A 193 -6.69 14.87 -0.78
CA VAL A 193 -7.03 13.52 -0.34
C VAL A 193 -6.48 13.27 1.06
N THR A 194 -7.28 12.64 1.91
CA THR A 194 -6.84 12.20 3.25
C THR A 194 -6.98 10.70 3.44
N VAL A 195 -5.93 10.09 3.96
CA VAL A 195 -5.85 8.64 4.20
C VAL A 195 -5.56 8.39 5.68
N ALA A 196 -6.35 7.57 6.34
CA ALA A 196 -6.12 7.16 7.72
C ALA A 196 -5.34 5.85 7.79
N GLU A 197 -4.24 5.84 8.53
CA GLU A 197 -3.65 4.59 9.00
C GLU A 197 -4.35 4.16 10.29
N ASP A 198 -5.33 3.30 10.15
CA ASP A 198 -6.13 2.77 11.27
C ASP A 198 -6.31 1.26 11.17
N VAL A 199 -5.91 0.56 12.25
CA VAL A 199 -6.07 -0.89 12.41
C VAL A 199 -7.26 -1.27 13.28
N SER A 200 -7.87 -0.32 13.99
CA SER A 200 -8.97 -0.60 14.91
C SER A 200 -10.25 -1.06 14.21
N GLY A 201 -10.45 -0.58 12.97
CA GLY A 201 -11.71 -0.77 12.27
C GLY A 201 -12.84 0.14 12.78
N MET A 202 -12.53 1.27 13.45
CA MET A 202 -13.52 2.23 13.93
C MET A 202 -14.50 2.62 12.84
N PRO A 203 -15.82 2.51 13.08
CA PRO A 203 -16.85 2.87 12.10
C PRO A 203 -16.80 4.35 11.74
N GLY A 204 -17.03 4.68 10.47
CA GLY A 204 -17.11 6.07 10.01
C GLY A 204 -15.74 6.74 9.80
N MET A 205 -14.63 6.02 9.90
CA MET A 205 -13.30 6.59 9.68
C MET A 205 -13.19 7.23 8.29
N ALA A 206 -13.48 6.48 7.23
CA ALA A 206 -13.50 6.96 5.85
C ALA A 206 -14.94 7.21 5.36
N PHE A 207 -15.70 8.00 6.13
CA PHE A 207 -17.07 8.37 5.82
C PHE A 207 -17.26 9.88 5.98
N PRO A 208 -18.08 10.54 5.13
CA PRO A 208 -18.21 11.99 5.13
C PRO A 208 -18.67 12.58 6.47
N THR A 209 -18.08 13.69 6.90
CA THR A 209 -18.43 14.37 8.17
C THR A 209 -19.89 14.84 8.22
N LYS A 210 -20.47 15.26 7.09
CA LYS A 210 -21.89 15.63 6.98
C LYS A 210 -22.86 14.48 7.27
N ASP A 211 -22.38 13.24 7.15
CA ASP A 211 -23.16 12.02 7.36
C ASP A 211 -22.78 11.33 8.69
N GLY A 212 -21.98 12.00 9.55
CA GLY A 212 -21.58 11.55 10.87
C GLY A 212 -20.24 10.80 10.92
N GLY A 213 -19.47 10.81 9.84
CA GLY A 213 -18.14 10.22 9.80
C GLY A 213 -17.02 11.15 10.26
N ILE A 214 -15.81 10.60 10.40
CA ILE A 214 -14.58 11.36 10.76
C ILE A 214 -14.06 12.13 9.56
N GLY A 215 -14.35 11.66 8.35
CA GLY A 215 -14.16 12.43 7.12
C GLY A 215 -12.91 12.14 6.32
N PHE A 216 -12.17 11.10 6.61
CA PHE A 216 -11.13 10.64 5.68
C PHE A 216 -11.73 10.19 4.36
N ASP A 217 -10.96 10.30 3.27
CA ASP A 217 -11.37 9.77 1.98
C ASP A 217 -11.11 8.26 1.91
N PHE A 218 -10.00 7.82 2.53
CA PHE A 218 -9.59 6.42 2.53
C PHE A 218 -9.08 5.98 3.90
N ARG A 219 -9.20 4.67 4.13
CA ARG A 219 -8.50 3.94 5.21
C ARG A 219 -7.50 2.97 4.60
N MET A 220 -6.33 2.81 5.19
CA MET A 220 -5.38 1.77 4.79
C MET A 220 -5.87 0.38 5.18
N SER A 221 -5.83 -0.56 4.24
CA SER A 221 -6.22 -1.97 4.48
C SER A 221 -5.05 -2.78 5.03
N MET A 222 -4.60 -2.45 6.23
CA MET A 222 -3.44 -3.08 6.88
C MET A 222 -3.61 -4.60 7.03
N GLY A 223 -4.82 -5.06 7.31
CA GLY A 223 -5.13 -6.48 7.43
C GLY A 223 -4.87 -7.30 6.16
N ILE A 224 -4.83 -6.68 4.97
CA ILE A 224 -4.46 -7.36 3.72
C ILE A 224 -2.95 -7.66 3.69
N ALA A 225 -2.11 -6.68 4.03
CA ALA A 225 -0.67 -6.87 4.10
C ALA A 225 -0.29 -7.93 5.16
N ASP A 226 -0.88 -7.83 6.34
CA ASP A 226 -0.67 -8.80 7.41
C ASP A 226 -1.13 -10.21 7.02
N TYR A 227 -2.24 -10.32 6.31
CA TYR A 227 -2.72 -11.59 5.76
C TYR A 227 -1.70 -12.22 4.82
N TRP A 228 -1.17 -11.46 3.84
CA TRP A 228 -0.18 -11.97 2.90
C TRP A 228 1.11 -12.37 3.60
N MET A 229 1.64 -11.52 4.48
CA MET A 229 2.86 -11.82 5.24
C MET A 229 2.70 -13.06 6.11
N LYS A 230 1.57 -13.21 6.82
CA LYS A 230 1.26 -14.38 7.60
C LYS A 230 1.12 -15.63 6.72
N THR A 231 0.37 -15.52 5.63
CA THR A 231 0.09 -16.65 4.73
C THR A 231 1.37 -17.22 4.13
N ILE A 232 2.22 -16.38 3.52
CA ILE A 232 3.48 -16.86 2.92
C ILE A 232 4.51 -17.33 3.94
N LYS A 233 4.39 -16.89 5.19
CA LYS A 233 5.26 -17.31 6.30
C LYS A 233 4.87 -18.67 6.89
N THR A 234 3.58 -18.96 6.93
CA THR A 234 3.05 -20.10 7.68
C THR A 234 2.46 -21.22 6.83
N LEU A 235 2.09 -20.91 5.57
CA LEU A 235 1.45 -21.85 4.67
C LEU A 235 2.19 -21.95 3.34
N SER A 236 2.39 -23.15 2.86
CA SER A 236 2.76 -23.36 1.46
C SER A 236 1.57 -23.12 0.53
N ASP A 237 1.83 -22.74 -0.72
CA ASP A 237 0.79 -22.29 -1.66
C ASP A 237 -0.28 -23.35 -1.98
N GLU A 238 0.03 -24.64 -1.88
CA GLU A 238 -0.94 -25.74 -2.00
C GLU A 238 -2.02 -25.77 -0.91
N HIS A 239 -1.83 -25.01 0.17
CA HIS A 239 -2.78 -24.93 1.30
C HIS A 239 -3.54 -23.59 1.35
N TRP A 240 -3.39 -22.73 0.34
CA TRP A 240 -4.10 -21.47 0.32
C TRP A 240 -5.59 -21.66 0.00
N GLY A 241 -6.44 -20.96 0.74
CA GLY A 241 -7.90 -21.01 0.54
C GLY A 241 -8.38 -19.95 -0.44
N MET A 242 -8.98 -20.34 -1.56
CA MET A 242 -9.46 -19.40 -2.58
C MET A 242 -10.58 -18.49 -2.07
N GLY A 243 -11.51 -19.08 -1.31
CA GLY A 243 -12.57 -18.32 -0.65
C GLY A 243 -12.05 -17.37 0.42
N ASP A 244 -11.00 -17.77 1.17
CA ASP A 244 -10.35 -16.92 2.17
C ASP A 244 -9.62 -15.74 1.51
N ILE A 245 -8.86 -15.97 0.44
CA ILE A 245 -8.22 -14.90 -0.34
C ILE A 245 -9.26 -13.88 -0.79
N TYR A 246 -10.34 -14.32 -1.45
CA TYR A 246 -11.39 -13.42 -1.93
C TYR A 246 -12.02 -12.62 -0.77
N PHE A 247 -12.34 -13.30 0.32
CA PHE A 247 -12.94 -12.66 1.50
C PHE A 247 -12.00 -11.60 2.08
N ARG A 248 -10.73 -11.96 2.34
CA ARG A 248 -9.75 -11.03 2.95
C ARG A 248 -9.48 -9.80 2.09
N MET A 249 -9.44 -9.96 0.76
CA MET A 249 -9.22 -8.82 -0.15
C MET A 249 -10.45 -7.91 -0.26
N THR A 250 -11.66 -8.43 0.05
CA THR A 250 -12.92 -7.67 -0.11
C THR A 250 -13.58 -7.31 1.22
N ASP A 251 -13.04 -7.78 2.35
CA ASP A 251 -13.57 -7.51 3.70
C ASP A 251 -13.32 -6.05 4.10
N LYS A 252 -14.37 -5.27 4.05
CA LYS A 252 -14.38 -3.85 4.40
C LYS A 252 -15.78 -3.39 4.76
N ARG A 253 -15.90 -2.23 5.40
CA ARG A 253 -17.19 -1.57 5.55
C ARG A 253 -17.68 -1.07 4.19
N ASN A 254 -18.95 -1.31 3.89
CA ASN A 254 -19.52 -1.00 2.55
C ASN A 254 -19.48 0.50 2.22
N GLU A 255 -19.60 1.34 3.23
CA GLU A 255 -19.63 2.80 3.13
C GLU A 255 -18.23 3.43 3.04
N GLU A 256 -17.18 2.68 3.31
CA GLU A 256 -15.82 3.21 3.35
C GLU A 256 -14.98 2.78 2.14
N GLN A 257 -14.11 3.67 1.69
CA GLN A 257 -13.09 3.40 0.69
C GLN A 257 -11.77 3.02 1.36
N THR A 258 -11.04 2.10 0.75
CA THR A 258 -9.77 1.61 1.31
C THR A 258 -8.64 1.63 0.29
N ILE A 259 -7.41 1.81 0.78
CA ILE A 259 -6.18 1.62 0.00
C ILE A 259 -5.64 0.23 0.32
N SER A 260 -5.68 -0.67 -0.67
CA SER A 260 -5.17 -2.03 -0.54
C SER A 260 -3.68 -2.10 -0.89
N TYR A 261 -2.93 -2.99 -0.26
CA TYR A 261 -1.51 -3.19 -0.56
C TYR A 261 -1.02 -4.55 -0.06
N VAL A 262 0.05 -5.05 -0.64
CA VAL A 262 0.65 -6.34 -0.25
C VAL A 262 1.69 -6.19 0.84
N GLU A 263 2.44 -5.10 0.82
CA GLU A 263 3.38 -4.68 1.85
C GLU A 263 3.65 -3.17 1.74
N CYS A 264 4.07 -2.57 2.83
CA CYS A 264 4.60 -1.21 2.87
C CYS A 264 5.92 -1.21 3.66
N HIS A 265 6.38 -0.03 4.09
CA HIS A 265 7.59 0.09 4.89
C HIS A 265 7.51 -0.67 6.23
N ASP A 266 6.34 -0.79 6.85
CA ASP A 266 6.17 -1.49 8.11
C ASP A 266 6.54 -2.97 8.02
N GLN A 267 6.03 -3.67 7.00
CA GLN A 267 6.35 -5.08 6.79
C GLN A 267 7.78 -5.26 6.29
N ALA A 268 8.20 -4.43 5.33
CA ALA A 268 9.46 -4.61 4.61
C ALA A 268 10.69 -4.15 5.40
N MET A 269 10.55 -3.18 6.31
CA MET A 269 11.66 -2.52 7.02
C MET A 269 11.67 -2.77 8.52
N VAL A 270 10.50 -2.75 9.14
CA VAL A 270 10.35 -2.84 10.59
C VAL A 270 10.03 -4.26 11.04
N GLY A 271 9.15 -4.93 10.31
CA GLY A 271 8.61 -6.20 10.73
C GLY A 271 9.38 -7.42 10.27
N ASP A 272 9.86 -7.44 9.03
CA ASP A 272 10.38 -8.67 8.42
C ASP A 272 11.12 -8.42 7.10
N LYS A 273 11.23 -9.46 6.26
CA LYS A 273 11.73 -9.44 4.89
C LYS A 273 10.64 -8.99 3.93
N THR A 274 11.01 -8.45 2.77
CA THR A 274 10.05 -8.19 1.69
C THR A 274 9.33 -9.47 1.26
N LEU A 275 8.12 -9.33 0.73
CA LEU A 275 7.30 -10.45 0.25
C LEU A 275 8.09 -11.35 -0.71
N ILE A 276 8.73 -10.76 -1.72
CA ILE A 276 9.48 -11.51 -2.73
C ILE A 276 10.70 -12.22 -2.11
N PHE A 277 11.43 -11.55 -1.22
CA PHE A 277 12.58 -12.15 -0.57
C PHE A 277 12.19 -13.31 0.35
N ARG A 278 11.02 -13.23 0.99
CA ARG A 278 10.48 -14.34 1.78
C ARG A 278 10.16 -15.57 0.93
N MET A 279 9.72 -15.38 -0.31
CA MET A 279 9.39 -16.48 -1.22
C MET A 279 10.62 -17.10 -1.91
N ILE A 280 11.67 -16.34 -2.18
CA ILE A 280 12.83 -16.74 -2.97
C ILE A 280 14.09 -16.92 -2.11
N ASP A 281 14.27 -16.05 -1.09
CA ASP A 281 15.40 -16.02 -0.16
C ASP A 281 16.76 -15.89 -0.91
N LYS A 282 17.77 -16.63 -0.46
CA LYS A 282 19.15 -16.56 -0.98
C LYS A 282 19.28 -16.80 -2.49
N GLU A 283 18.34 -17.48 -3.10
CA GLU A 283 18.35 -17.71 -4.56
C GLU A 283 18.26 -16.41 -5.37
N MET A 284 17.79 -15.31 -4.77
CA MET A 284 17.81 -13.98 -5.40
C MET A 284 19.23 -13.49 -5.71
N TYR A 285 20.25 -13.94 -5.00
CA TYR A 285 21.62 -13.48 -5.20
C TYR A 285 22.32 -14.17 -6.40
N THR A 286 21.89 -15.36 -6.76
CA THR A 286 22.60 -16.19 -7.74
C THR A 286 21.76 -16.62 -8.94
N SER A 287 20.43 -16.55 -8.85
CA SER A 287 19.54 -17.22 -9.81
C SER A 287 18.54 -16.27 -10.49
N MET A 288 18.74 -14.95 -10.37
CA MET A 288 17.87 -13.94 -11.01
C MET A 288 18.23 -13.63 -12.47
N SER A 289 19.27 -14.24 -13.05
CA SER A 289 19.51 -14.14 -14.49
C SER A 289 18.41 -14.85 -15.29
N VAL A 290 17.97 -14.24 -16.39
CA VAL A 290 17.01 -14.87 -17.32
C VAL A 290 17.55 -16.17 -17.95
N LEU A 291 18.87 -16.36 -17.95
CA LEU A 291 19.54 -17.55 -18.46
C LEU A 291 19.68 -18.68 -17.41
N THR A 292 19.29 -18.42 -16.16
CA THR A 292 19.45 -19.39 -15.06
C THR A 292 18.09 -19.94 -14.65
N PRO A 293 17.69 -21.15 -15.09
CA PRO A 293 16.49 -21.80 -14.60
C PRO A 293 16.62 -22.12 -13.10
N ASN A 294 15.58 -21.77 -12.31
CA ASN A 294 15.54 -22.07 -10.89
C ASN A 294 14.08 -22.11 -10.42
N LEU A 295 13.60 -23.30 -10.03
CA LEU A 295 12.21 -23.51 -9.66
C LEU A 295 11.75 -22.66 -8.45
N VAL A 296 12.65 -22.36 -7.51
CA VAL A 296 12.32 -21.49 -6.36
C VAL A 296 12.06 -20.06 -6.83
N VAL A 297 12.95 -19.54 -7.70
CA VAL A 297 12.79 -18.20 -8.28
C VAL A 297 11.54 -18.13 -9.13
N GLU A 298 11.33 -19.08 -10.03
CA GLU A 298 10.17 -19.10 -10.95
C GLU A 298 8.85 -19.16 -10.19
N ARG A 299 8.77 -20.02 -9.13
CA ARG A 299 7.63 -20.05 -8.21
C ARG A 299 7.41 -18.70 -7.53
N GLY A 300 8.47 -18.11 -6.97
CA GLY A 300 8.38 -16.82 -6.28
C GLY A 300 7.91 -15.70 -7.19
N LEU A 301 8.43 -15.62 -8.43
CA LEU A 301 8.01 -14.64 -9.43
C LEU A 301 6.55 -14.82 -9.86
N ALA A 302 6.12 -16.07 -10.07
CA ALA A 302 4.74 -16.37 -10.44
C ALA A 302 3.76 -15.93 -9.33
N LEU A 303 4.02 -16.34 -8.09
CA LEU A 303 3.19 -15.97 -6.95
C LEU A 303 3.21 -14.47 -6.66
N HIS A 304 4.36 -13.81 -6.79
CA HIS A 304 4.48 -12.35 -6.61
C HIS A 304 3.57 -11.58 -7.57
N LYS A 305 3.56 -11.96 -8.85
CA LYS A 305 2.66 -11.37 -9.85
C LYS A 305 1.19 -11.60 -9.49
N MET A 306 0.84 -12.84 -9.11
CA MET A 306 -0.55 -13.21 -8.78
C MET A 306 -1.05 -12.51 -7.52
N ILE A 307 -0.25 -12.46 -6.45
CA ILE A 307 -0.58 -11.78 -5.19
C ILE A 307 -0.84 -10.29 -5.44
N ARG A 308 0.02 -9.63 -6.20
CA ARG A 308 -0.13 -8.21 -6.50
C ARG A 308 -1.34 -7.94 -7.38
N LEU A 309 -1.57 -8.76 -8.41
CA LEU A 309 -2.71 -8.61 -9.29
C LEU A 309 -4.04 -8.82 -8.54
N VAL A 310 -4.18 -9.88 -7.74
CA VAL A 310 -5.42 -10.13 -7.00
C VAL A 310 -5.69 -9.03 -5.96
N THR A 311 -4.65 -8.51 -5.31
CA THR A 311 -4.78 -7.42 -4.34
C THR A 311 -5.23 -6.12 -4.99
N LEU A 312 -4.61 -5.73 -6.12
CA LEU A 312 -5.00 -4.54 -6.87
C LEU A 312 -6.41 -4.67 -7.43
N THR A 313 -6.72 -5.79 -8.07
CA THR A 313 -7.98 -5.96 -8.79
C THR A 313 -9.17 -6.27 -7.90
N LEU A 314 -8.97 -6.56 -6.61
CA LEU A 314 -10.01 -6.61 -5.58
C LEU A 314 -10.04 -5.37 -4.67
N ALA A 315 -9.12 -4.40 -4.85
CA ALA A 315 -9.12 -3.15 -4.11
C ALA A 315 -10.42 -2.36 -4.30
N SER A 316 -10.82 -1.58 -3.30
CA SER A 316 -12.08 -0.83 -3.35
C SER A 316 -11.93 0.65 -3.70
N GLY A 317 -10.83 1.29 -3.38
CA GLY A 317 -10.62 2.72 -3.61
C GLY A 317 -9.27 3.04 -4.22
N GLY A 318 -8.24 2.28 -3.86
CA GLY A 318 -6.91 2.48 -4.39
C GLY A 318 -5.95 1.35 -4.04
N TYR A 319 -4.75 1.46 -4.57
CA TYR A 319 -3.68 0.49 -4.38
C TYR A 319 -2.36 1.21 -4.07
N LEU A 320 -1.69 0.81 -3.00
CA LEU A 320 -0.36 1.29 -2.65
C LEU A 320 0.69 0.28 -3.09
N ASN A 321 1.68 0.74 -3.86
CA ASN A 321 2.91 0.03 -4.11
C ASN A 321 4.04 0.61 -3.27
N PHE A 322 4.68 -0.19 -2.44
CA PHE A 322 5.90 0.22 -1.77
C PHE A 322 7.07 0.16 -2.75
N MET A 323 7.80 1.27 -2.87
CA MET A 323 8.87 1.46 -3.85
C MET A 323 9.89 0.32 -3.82
N GLY A 324 10.05 -0.35 -4.96
CA GLY A 324 10.87 -1.55 -5.14
C GLY A 324 10.05 -2.84 -5.29
N ASN A 325 8.81 -2.86 -4.81
CA ASN A 325 7.91 -4.00 -4.93
C ASN A 325 7.52 -4.27 -6.39
N GLU A 326 7.41 -3.21 -7.20
CA GLU A 326 7.07 -3.27 -8.62
C GLU A 326 8.06 -4.10 -9.46
N PHE A 327 9.29 -4.26 -8.99
CA PHE A 327 10.27 -5.12 -9.65
C PHE A 327 10.82 -6.24 -8.77
N GLY A 328 10.29 -6.39 -7.54
CA GLY A 328 10.75 -7.41 -6.62
C GLY A 328 12.15 -7.15 -6.10
N HIS A 329 12.46 -5.91 -5.66
CA HIS A 329 13.75 -5.55 -5.09
C HIS A 329 14.18 -6.57 -4.03
N PRO A 330 15.40 -7.13 -4.11
CA PRO A 330 15.90 -8.06 -3.13
C PRO A 330 16.16 -7.37 -1.80
N GLU A 331 16.09 -8.13 -0.71
CA GLU A 331 16.41 -7.67 0.64
C GLU A 331 15.42 -6.65 1.22
N TRP A 332 15.54 -6.44 2.53
CA TRP A 332 14.89 -5.34 3.22
C TRP A 332 15.71 -4.05 3.07
N ILE A 333 15.10 -2.91 3.40
CA ILE A 333 15.85 -1.67 3.55
C ILE A 333 16.47 -1.65 4.95
N ASP A 334 17.78 -1.49 5.02
CA ASP A 334 18.50 -1.26 6.27
C ASP A 334 19.10 0.16 6.26
N PHE A 335 18.88 0.90 7.33
CA PHE A 335 19.30 2.29 7.43
C PHE A 335 20.74 2.40 7.91
N PRO A 336 21.44 3.51 7.55
CA PRO A 336 22.74 3.82 8.11
C PRO A 336 22.68 3.87 9.63
N ARG A 337 23.45 3.00 10.28
CA ARG A 337 23.58 2.88 11.73
C ARG A 337 24.97 2.42 12.10
N ALA A 338 25.35 2.52 13.37
CA ALA A 338 26.69 2.16 13.83
C ALA A 338 27.06 0.70 13.48
N ASP A 339 26.11 -0.24 13.64
CA ASP A 339 26.35 -1.67 13.44
C ASP A 339 26.65 -2.05 11.98
N ASN A 340 26.17 -1.26 11.00
CA ASN A 340 26.47 -1.47 9.59
C ASN A 340 27.50 -0.46 9.02
N GLY A 341 28.25 0.21 9.91
CA GLY A 341 29.28 1.19 9.54
C GLY A 341 28.71 2.43 8.85
N TRP A 342 27.48 2.80 9.15
CA TRP A 342 26.76 3.93 8.53
C TRP A 342 26.58 3.77 7.02
N SER A 343 26.44 2.54 6.55
CA SER A 343 26.30 2.22 5.14
C SER A 343 24.92 2.62 4.59
N TYR A 344 24.90 3.29 3.44
CA TYR A 344 23.70 3.59 2.66
C TYR A 344 23.36 2.49 1.64
N LEU A 345 24.13 1.41 1.58
CA LEU A 345 23.98 0.39 0.54
C LEU A 345 22.57 -0.20 0.53
N TYR A 346 22.05 -0.56 1.69
CA TYR A 346 20.70 -1.15 1.84
C TYR A 346 19.59 -0.13 2.07
N ALA A 347 19.92 1.15 2.22
CA ALA A 347 18.94 2.23 2.31
C ALA A 347 18.44 2.72 0.95
N ARG A 348 19.03 2.23 -0.15
CA ARG A 348 18.71 2.66 -1.52
C ARG A 348 18.08 1.54 -2.33
N ARG A 349 17.17 1.91 -3.22
CA ARG A 349 16.71 0.99 -4.26
C ARG A 349 17.76 0.85 -5.34
N GLN A 350 18.03 -0.39 -5.74
CA GLN A 350 19.03 -0.73 -6.74
C GLN A 350 18.37 -0.76 -8.13
N TRP A 351 18.16 0.44 -8.70
CA TRP A 351 17.50 0.58 -10.01
C TRP A 351 18.25 -0.10 -11.16
N ASN A 352 19.56 -0.26 -11.05
CA ASN A 352 20.36 -1.02 -12.01
C ASN A 352 19.89 -2.47 -12.16
N LEU A 353 19.25 -3.07 -11.16
CA LEU A 353 18.71 -4.42 -11.26
C LEU A 353 17.52 -4.50 -12.22
N VAL A 354 16.64 -3.50 -12.20
CA VAL A 354 15.49 -3.45 -13.09
C VAL A 354 15.85 -2.95 -14.47
N ASP A 355 16.92 -2.18 -14.61
CA ASP A 355 17.41 -1.65 -15.89
C ASP A 355 18.22 -2.68 -16.70
N ASP A 356 18.61 -3.80 -16.08
CA ASP A 356 19.33 -4.89 -16.74
C ASP A 356 18.34 -5.94 -17.27
N GLU A 357 18.16 -5.95 -18.60
CA GLU A 357 17.28 -6.89 -19.31
C GLU A 357 17.71 -8.37 -19.20
N LEU A 358 18.93 -8.64 -18.75
CA LEU A 358 19.39 -10.01 -18.46
C LEU A 358 18.98 -10.51 -17.07
N LEU A 359 18.29 -9.67 -16.29
CA LEU A 359 17.78 -10.02 -14.98
C LEU A 359 16.25 -10.08 -14.98
N LYS A 360 15.72 -11.00 -14.20
CA LYS A 360 14.27 -11.26 -14.09
C LYS A 360 13.49 -10.10 -13.46
N TYR A 361 14.16 -9.14 -12.82
CA TYR A 361 13.54 -7.92 -12.27
C TYR A 361 12.82 -7.08 -13.33
N ALA A 362 13.40 -6.97 -14.54
CA ALA A 362 12.79 -6.24 -15.64
C ALA A 362 11.42 -6.82 -16.05
N GLY A 363 11.28 -8.14 -16.03
CA GLY A 363 10.00 -8.82 -16.32
C GLY A 363 8.93 -8.55 -15.28
N LEU A 364 9.27 -8.52 -13.97
CA LEU A 364 8.34 -8.13 -12.91
C LEU A 364 7.88 -6.68 -13.06
N ASN A 365 8.81 -5.77 -13.35
CA ASN A 365 8.49 -4.35 -13.56
C ASN A 365 7.56 -4.13 -14.75
N ARG A 366 7.77 -4.87 -15.85
CA ARG A 366 6.85 -4.84 -17.00
C ARG A 366 5.45 -5.35 -16.64
N PHE A 367 5.38 -6.44 -15.85
CA PHE A 367 4.10 -6.95 -15.39
C PHE A 367 3.37 -5.93 -14.51
N ASP A 368 4.07 -5.27 -13.60
CA ASP A 368 3.50 -4.23 -12.74
C ASP A 368 2.92 -3.08 -13.57
N ARG A 369 3.69 -2.57 -14.52
CA ARG A 369 3.25 -1.53 -15.45
C ARG A 369 1.95 -1.94 -16.17
N ASP A 370 1.95 -3.11 -16.77
CA ASP A 370 0.82 -3.55 -17.60
C ASP A 370 -0.41 -3.87 -16.74
N MET A 371 -0.21 -4.36 -15.51
CA MET A 371 -1.26 -4.55 -14.51
C MET A 371 -1.91 -3.22 -14.11
N VAL A 372 -1.12 -2.19 -13.80
CA VAL A 372 -1.62 -0.87 -13.40
C VAL A 372 -2.35 -0.20 -14.55
N HIS A 373 -1.75 -0.19 -15.75
CA HIS A 373 -2.39 0.37 -16.95
C HIS A 373 -3.70 -0.35 -17.31
N LEU A 374 -3.77 -1.67 -17.15
CA LEU A 374 -5.01 -2.42 -17.40
C LEU A 374 -6.12 -1.94 -16.46
N VAL A 375 -5.83 -1.83 -15.16
CA VAL A 375 -6.81 -1.38 -14.17
C VAL A 375 -7.30 0.03 -14.46
N GLU A 376 -6.42 0.93 -14.85
CA GLU A 376 -6.75 2.31 -15.23
C GLU A 376 -7.57 2.36 -16.53
N ASN A 377 -7.13 1.69 -17.59
CA ASN A 377 -7.79 1.70 -18.88
C ASN A 377 -9.20 1.09 -18.86
N GLU A 378 -9.40 0.04 -18.08
CA GLU A 378 -10.70 -0.64 -17.93
C GLU A 378 -11.55 -0.05 -16.79
N HIS A 379 -11.05 1.00 -16.10
CA HIS A 379 -11.73 1.63 -14.96
C HIS A 379 -12.19 0.60 -13.93
N LEU A 380 -11.35 -0.41 -13.66
CA LEU A 380 -11.73 -1.58 -12.88
C LEU A 380 -12.22 -1.22 -11.48
N LEU A 381 -11.60 -0.22 -10.83
CA LEU A 381 -11.95 0.16 -9.47
C LEU A 381 -13.33 0.83 -9.34
N ASP A 382 -13.93 1.27 -10.44
CA ASP A 382 -15.29 1.85 -10.45
C ASP A 382 -16.39 0.81 -10.29
N PHE A 383 -16.06 -0.47 -10.50
CA PHE A 383 -17.01 -1.57 -10.41
C PHE A 383 -16.77 -2.41 -9.15
N ARG A 384 -17.83 -3.08 -8.67
CA ARG A 384 -17.68 -4.09 -7.61
C ARG A 384 -17.26 -5.43 -8.22
N PRO A 385 -16.36 -6.18 -7.59
CA PRO A 385 -16.03 -7.52 -8.02
C PRO A 385 -17.17 -8.49 -7.72
N GLU A 386 -17.49 -9.35 -8.69
CA GLU A 386 -18.48 -10.40 -8.58
C GLU A 386 -17.78 -11.76 -8.65
N LYS A 387 -17.74 -12.48 -7.53
CA LYS A 387 -17.11 -13.80 -7.45
C LYS A 387 -17.86 -14.81 -8.30
N VAL A 388 -17.17 -15.51 -9.19
CA VAL A 388 -17.72 -16.55 -10.06
C VAL A 388 -17.17 -17.94 -9.76
N CYS A 389 -15.99 -18.05 -9.16
CA CYS A 389 -15.38 -19.33 -8.76
C CYS A 389 -14.46 -19.13 -7.55
N ASP A 390 -14.53 -20.02 -6.56
CA ASP A 390 -13.60 -20.12 -5.43
C ASP A 390 -13.35 -21.61 -5.08
N ASN A 391 -12.88 -22.36 -6.07
CA ASN A 391 -12.70 -23.80 -5.97
C ASN A 391 -11.41 -24.14 -5.19
N ASN A 392 -11.55 -24.50 -3.92
CA ASN A 392 -10.43 -24.91 -3.07
C ASN A 392 -9.82 -26.26 -3.47
N GLY A 393 -10.56 -27.14 -4.15
CA GLY A 393 -10.05 -28.43 -4.61
C GLY A 393 -9.06 -28.31 -5.76
N ASP A 394 -9.33 -27.35 -6.65
CA ASP A 394 -8.47 -27.06 -7.79
C ASP A 394 -7.53 -25.86 -7.55
N LEU A 395 -7.72 -25.12 -6.46
CA LEU A 395 -7.06 -23.87 -6.14
C LEU A 395 -7.27 -22.78 -7.24
N VAL A 396 -8.50 -22.72 -7.77
CA VAL A 396 -8.89 -21.76 -8.78
C VAL A 396 -9.81 -20.71 -8.18
N LEU A 397 -9.43 -19.45 -8.37
CA LEU A 397 -10.23 -18.27 -8.02
C LEU A 397 -10.58 -17.52 -9.30
N ALA A 398 -11.86 -17.15 -9.48
CA ALA A 398 -12.27 -16.28 -10.57
C ALA A 398 -13.36 -15.32 -10.13
N TYR A 399 -13.33 -14.11 -10.69
CA TYR A 399 -14.35 -13.09 -10.49
C TYR A 399 -14.45 -12.19 -11.73
N GLN A 400 -15.62 -11.63 -11.93
CA GLN A 400 -15.87 -10.61 -12.93
C GLN A 400 -15.84 -9.23 -12.28
N ARG A 401 -15.23 -8.25 -12.96
CA ARG A 401 -15.22 -6.85 -12.54
C ARG A 401 -15.32 -5.96 -13.78
N GLY A 402 -16.44 -5.25 -13.96
CA GLY A 402 -16.70 -4.50 -15.18
C GLY A 402 -16.67 -5.38 -16.44
N SER A 403 -15.87 -5.00 -17.42
CA SER A 403 -15.62 -5.76 -18.66
C SER A 403 -14.70 -6.96 -18.46
N CYS A 404 -13.96 -7.01 -17.35
CA CYS A 404 -12.89 -7.98 -17.12
C CYS A 404 -13.37 -9.23 -16.40
N LEU A 405 -12.92 -10.39 -16.87
CA LEU A 405 -12.97 -11.67 -16.18
C LEU A 405 -11.55 -12.03 -15.75
N LEU A 406 -11.33 -12.10 -14.43
CA LEU A 406 -10.04 -12.39 -13.84
C LEU A 406 -10.03 -13.81 -13.32
N VAL A 407 -9.06 -14.60 -13.75
CA VAL A 407 -8.94 -16.04 -13.43
C VAL A 407 -7.55 -16.33 -12.92
N PHE A 408 -7.48 -16.97 -11.75
CA PHE A 408 -6.24 -17.33 -11.07
C PHE A 408 -6.22 -18.83 -10.83
N ASN A 409 -5.20 -19.51 -11.29
CA ASN A 409 -4.88 -20.87 -10.92
C ASN A 409 -3.69 -20.87 -9.95
N PHE A 410 -3.94 -20.96 -8.66
CA PHE A 410 -2.90 -21.02 -7.63
C PHE A 410 -2.35 -22.43 -7.44
N ASN A 411 -2.87 -23.42 -8.16
CA ASN A 411 -2.41 -24.81 -8.01
C ASN A 411 -0.93 -24.93 -8.39
N PRO A 412 -0.08 -25.52 -7.52
CA PRO A 412 1.35 -25.63 -7.76
C PRO A 412 1.72 -26.66 -8.84
N GLU A 413 0.87 -27.64 -9.09
CA GLU A 413 1.20 -28.83 -9.88
C GLU A 413 0.29 -29.02 -11.09
N LYS A 414 -1.00 -28.59 -10.98
CA LYS A 414 -2.01 -28.89 -11.98
C LYS A 414 -2.23 -27.72 -12.92
N SER A 415 -2.07 -27.99 -14.20
CA SER A 415 -2.63 -27.21 -15.30
C SER A 415 -3.94 -27.86 -15.73
N PHE A 416 -4.91 -27.03 -16.07
CA PHE A 416 -6.25 -27.52 -16.45
C PHE A 416 -6.50 -27.23 -17.92
N GLU A 417 -6.90 -28.27 -18.67
CA GLU A 417 -7.41 -28.12 -20.02
C GLU A 417 -8.91 -27.86 -20.00
N ASP A 418 -9.41 -26.99 -20.87
CA ASP A 418 -10.85 -26.69 -21.00
C ASP A 418 -11.57 -26.35 -19.67
N TYR A 419 -10.89 -25.65 -18.74
CA TYR A 419 -11.49 -25.26 -17.47
C TYR A 419 -12.63 -24.25 -17.70
N GLU A 420 -13.84 -24.62 -17.26
CA GLU A 420 -15.05 -23.84 -17.51
C GLU A 420 -15.23 -22.78 -16.42
N ILE A 421 -15.27 -21.50 -16.84
CA ILE A 421 -15.52 -20.35 -15.95
C ILE A 421 -16.79 -19.65 -16.42
N LEU A 422 -17.74 -19.49 -15.49
CA LEU A 422 -18.96 -18.74 -15.73
C LEU A 422 -18.64 -17.25 -15.96
N CYS A 423 -19.33 -16.64 -16.92
CA CYS A 423 -19.10 -15.22 -17.24
C CYS A 423 -20.31 -14.63 -17.99
N SER A 424 -20.30 -13.32 -18.17
CA SER A 424 -21.26 -12.63 -19.03
C SER A 424 -21.09 -13.04 -20.48
N LYS A 425 -22.20 -13.14 -21.23
CA LYS A 425 -22.16 -13.47 -22.66
C LYS A 425 -21.32 -12.48 -23.45
N GLY A 426 -20.44 -12.99 -24.33
CA GLY A 426 -19.61 -12.15 -25.20
C GLY A 426 -18.42 -12.89 -25.84
N THR A 427 -17.57 -12.12 -26.45
CA THR A 427 -16.25 -12.53 -26.91
C THR A 427 -15.21 -11.91 -25.98
N TYR A 428 -14.24 -12.68 -25.57
CA TYR A 428 -13.20 -12.26 -24.63
C TYR A 428 -11.82 -12.38 -25.28
N LYS A 429 -10.95 -11.41 -24.98
CA LYS A 429 -9.53 -11.46 -25.35
C LYS A 429 -8.66 -11.37 -24.11
N ILE A 430 -7.51 -12.04 -24.14
CA ILE A 430 -6.52 -11.91 -23.08
C ILE A 430 -5.93 -10.50 -23.14
N ALA A 431 -6.05 -9.77 -22.04
CA ALA A 431 -5.45 -8.45 -21.84
C ALA A 431 -4.19 -8.52 -20.97
N LEU A 432 -4.11 -9.51 -20.06
CA LEU A 432 -2.93 -9.74 -19.24
C LEU A 432 -2.80 -11.24 -18.93
N ASN A 433 -1.59 -11.76 -19.12
CA ASN A 433 -1.25 -13.16 -18.81
C ASN A 433 0.04 -13.20 -17.99
N SER A 434 -0.02 -13.61 -16.74
CA SER A 434 1.16 -13.65 -15.86
C SER A 434 2.21 -14.68 -16.30
N ASP A 435 1.84 -15.64 -17.16
CA ASP A 435 2.73 -16.65 -17.74
C ASP A 435 3.38 -16.22 -19.07
N SER A 436 3.10 -15.00 -19.54
CA SER A 436 3.75 -14.46 -20.74
C SER A 436 5.27 -14.39 -20.59
N THR A 437 6.00 -14.72 -21.64
CA THR A 437 7.46 -14.63 -21.68
C THR A 437 7.98 -13.22 -21.47
N LEU A 438 7.16 -12.18 -21.75
CA LEU A 438 7.46 -10.78 -21.44
C LEU A 438 7.69 -10.55 -19.95
N TYR A 439 7.09 -11.36 -19.10
CA TYR A 439 7.15 -11.28 -17.63
C TYR A 439 7.92 -12.45 -17.01
N ASN A 440 8.83 -13.05 -17.77
CA ASN A 440 9.60 -14.24 -17.40
C ASN A 440 8.70 -15.45 -17.06
N GLY A 441 7.54 -15.56 -17.69
CA GLY A 441 6.70 -16.75 -17.67
C GLY A 441 7.14 -17.77 -18.71
N PHE A 442 6.44 -18.90 -18.77
CA PHE A 442 6.79 -20.02 -19.67
C PHE A 442 6.12 -19.91 -21.06
N GLY A 443 5.14 -19.01 -21.22
CA GLY A 443 4.43 -18.80 -22.48
C GLY A 443 3.54 -19.96 -22.89
N ASN A 444 2.92 -20.65 -21.94
CA ASN A 444 2.06 -21.80 -22.20
C ASN A 444 0.67 -21.44 -22.74
N VAL A 445 0.27 -20.16 -22.67
CA VAL A 445 -1.07 -19.70 -23.08
C VAL A 445 -0.98 -19.02 -24.42
N ASP A 446 -1.83 -19.41 -25.37
CA ASP A 446 -2.03 -18.67 -26.64
C ASP A 446 -2.85 -17.40 -26.38
N GLU A 447 -2.18 -16.25 -26.46
CA GLU A 447 -2.78 -14.93 -26.25
C GLU A 447 -3.48 -14.38 -27.51
N SER A 448 -3.32 -15.02 -28.67
CA SER A 448 -3.81 -14.53 -29.95
C SER A 448 -5.26 -14.91 -30.25
N THR A 449 -5.74 -16.00 -29.64
CA THR A 449 -7.07 -16.56 -29.94
C THR A 449 -8.14 -15.98 -29.04
N PRO A 450 -9.22 -15.38 -29.57
CA PRO A 450 -10.35 -14.91 -28.79
C PRO A 450 -11.18 -16.08 -28.24
N PHE A 451 -11.74 -15.90 -27.07
CA PHE A 451 -12.62 -16.86 -26.41
C PHE A 451 -14.08 -16.46 -26.59
N HIS A 452 -14.87 -17.35 -27.19
CA HIS A 452 -16.31 -17.16 -27.33
C HIS A 452 -17.06 -17.88 -26.22
N THR A 453 -18.02 -17.21 -25.60
CA THR A 453 -18.87 -17.87 -24.60
C THR A 453 -19.72 -18.96 -25.24
N CYS A 454 -19.81 -20.09 -24.54
CA CYS A 454 -20.75 -21.15 -24.86
C CYS A 454 -21.86 -21.19 -23.82
N ARG A 455 -23.12 -21.43 -24.27
CA ARG A 455 -24.26 -21.51 -23.35
C ARG A 455 -24.28 -22.89 -22.69
N ARG A 456 -24.40 -22.89 -21.37
CA ARG A 456 -24.56 -24.09 -20.55
C ARG A 456 -25.83 -23.98 -19.72
N ALA A 457 -26.83 -24.74 -20.03
CA ALA A 457 -28.16 -24.68 -19.38
C ALA A 457 -28.67 -23.23 -19.26
N SER A 458 -28.51 -22.59 -18.10
CA SER A 458 -28.96 -21.21 -17.83
C SER A 458 -27.88 -20.17 -17.86
N HIS A 459 -26.60 -20.55 -18.00
CA HIS A 459 -25.43 -19.65 -17.87
C HIS A 459 -24.56 -19.65 -19.12
N ASP A 460 -23.83 -18.58 -19.33
CA ASP A 460 -22.77 -18.49 -20.31
C ASP A 460 -21.43 -18.75 -19.62
N ALA A 461 -20.48 -19.37 -20.31
CA ALA A 461 -19.18 -19.70 -19.80
C ALA A 461 -18.12 -19.64 -20.91
N VAL A 462 -16.87 -19.38 -20.52
CA VAL A 462 -15.68 -19.59 -21.37
C VAL A 462 -14.92 -20.81 -20.91
N ARG A 463 -14.17 -21.42 -21.82
CA ARG A 463 -13.26 -22.54 -21.53
C ARG A 463 -11.84 -22.11 -21.78
N LEU A 464 -11.00 -22.32 -20.78
CA LEU A 464 -9.64 -21.82 -20.74
C LEU A 464 -8.65 -22.96 -20.48
N TYR A 465 -7.48 -22.84 -21.07
CA TYR A 465 -6.31 -23.54 -20.57
C TYR A 465 -5.73 -22.70 -19.43
N LEU A 466 -5.64 -23.28 -18.24
CA LEU A 466 -5.14 -22.62 -17.04
C LEU A 466 -3.85 -23.30 -16.58
N PRO A 467 -2.65 -22.80 -16.94
CA PRO A 467 -1.39 -23.32 -16.41
C PRO A 467 -1.31 -23.18 -14.89
N SER A 468 -0.51 -24.03 -14.26
CA SER A 468 -0.23 -23.92 -12.83
C SER A 468 0.38 -22.56 -12.49
N ARG A 469 0.05 -22.00 -11.31
CA ARG A 469 0.53 -20.68 -10.83
C ARG A 469 0.44 -19.57 -11.88
N THR A 470 -0.71 -19.47 -12.52
CA THR A 470 -0.97 -18.47 -13.58
C THR A 470 -2.22 -17.67 -13.30
N ALA A 471 -2.15 -16.38 -13.59
CA ALA A 471 -3.30 -15.48 -13.65
C ALA A 471 -3.52 -14.98 -15.07
N ILE A 472 -4.79 -15.01 -15.51
CA ILE A 472 -5.21 -14.52 -16.82
C ILE A 472 -6.32 -13.50 -16.62
N VAL A 473 -6.19 -12.34 -17.24
CA VAL A 473 -7.25 -11.34 -17.31
C VAL A 473 -7.77 -11.25 -18.72
N LEU A 474 -9.06 -11.48 -18.87
CA LEU A 474 -9.79 -11.43 -20.13
C LEU A 474 -10.69 -10.20 -20.14
N VAL A 475 -10.67 -9.45 -21.23
CA VAL A 475 -11.55 -8.29 -21.46
C VAL A 475 -12.62 -8.68 -22.47
N ARG A 476 -13.88 -8.36 -22.15
CA ARG A 476 -15.03 -8.59 -23.02
C ARG A 476 -15.14 -7.47 -24.06
N GLU A 477 -15.20 -7.87 -25.34
CA GLU A 477 -15.49 -6.98 -26.46
C GLU A 477 -16.95 -6.61 -26.59
#